data_352ba073f878983dac2655bb7b67db69
#
_entry.id   352ba073f878983dac2655bb7b67db69
#
_cell.length_a   1.000
_cell.length_b   1.000
_cell.length_c   1.000
_cell.angle_alpha   90.00
_cell.angle_beta   90.00
_cell.angle_gamma   90.00
#
_symmetry.space_group_name_H-M   'P 1'
#
loop_
_entity.id
_entity.type
_entity.pdbx_description
1 polymer ?
#
loop_
_entity_poly.entity_id
_entity_poly.type
_entity_poly.pdbx_seq_one_letter_code
_entity_poly.pdbx_strand_id
1 'polypeptide(L)'
;MENTNFNIVLVEPEIPQNTGNIIRTCACTGSELFLVGRLGFILDDKHLKRCGLDYHDAVNIRRYNEIDDLLKEYPNSNFYYFTTKSDKVYTKVNFKKGDFLVFGRETKGLPEDFLHAHWDNAVTIPMKEGQRSLNLSNSVAIAVYEAIRQCEVLL
;
A
#
# COMPACT_ATOMS: atom_id res chain seq x y z
N MET A 1 -12.67 -3.59 -11.53
CA MET A 1 -12.32 -4.12 -10.18
C MET A 1 -12.59 -5.62 -10.01
N GLU A 2 -13.37 -6.22 -10.88
CA GLU A 2 -13.74 -7.65 -10.72
C GLU A 2 -12.55 -8.61 -10.70
N ASN A 3 -11.45 -8.25 -11.38
CA ASN A 3 -10.26 -9.10 -11.45
C ASN A 3 -9.12 -8.62 -10.53
N THR A 4 -9.37 -7.63 -9.67
CA THR A 4 -8.37 -7.08 -8.78
C THR A 4 -8.24 -7.97 -7.55
N ASN A 5 -7.02 -8.41 -7.23
CA ASN A 5 -6.77 -9.22 -6.05
C ASN A 5 -6.78 -8.35 -4.78
N PHE A 6 -5.93 -7.34 -4.75
CA PHE A 6 -5.84 -6.41 -3.61
C PHE A 6 -5.63 -4.99 -4.12
N ASN A 7 -5.86 -4.03 -3.24
CA ASN A 7 -5.70 -2.62 -3.54
C ASN A 7 -4.61 -2.03 -2.65
N ILE A 8 -3.54 -1.56 -3.26
CA ILE A 8 -2.41 -0.97 -2.55
C ILE A 8 -2.60 0.55 -2.55
N VAL A 9 -2.54 1.17 -1.38
CA VAL A 9 -2.70 2.61 -1.22
C VAL A 9 -1.43 3.19 -0.63
N LEU A 10 -0.85 4.17 -1.32
CA LEU A 10 0.31 4.91 -0.84
C LEU A 10 -0.11 6.35 -0.58
N VAL A 11 0.02 6.78 0.68
CA VAL A 11 -0.33 8.14 1.09
C VAL A 11 0.94 8.99 1.08
N GLU A 12 1.01 9.92 0.14
CA GLU A 12 2.11 10.87 -0.04
C GLU A 12 3.48 10.20 -0.12
N PRO A 13 3.66 9.22 -1.02
CA PRO A 13 4.98 8.58 -1.17
C PRO A 13 6.01 9.60 -1.64
N GLU A 14 7.25 9.45 -1.13
CA GLU A 14 8.31 10.43 -1.30
C GLU A 14 9.41 9.98 -2.27
N ILE A 15 9.68 8.68 -2.31
CA ILE A 15 10.82 8.12 -3.03
C ILE A 15 10.35 7.41 -4.31
N PRO A 16 10.72 7.91 -5.48
CA PRO A 16 10.20 7.36 -6.75
C PRO A 16 10.57 5.89 -6.97
N GLN A 17 11.75 5.45 -6.54
CA GLN A 17 12.19 4.06 -6.68
C GLN A 17 11.26 3.11 -5.91
N ASN A 18 10.78 3.52 -4.72
CA ASN A 18 9.84 2.71 -3.95
C ASN A 18 8.51 2.57 -4.68
N THR A 19 7.96 3.66 -5.16
CA THR A 19 6.70 3.62 -5.94
C THR A 19 6.89 2.77 -7.19
N GLY A 20 8.03 2.89 -7.85
CA GLY A 20 8.35 2.08 -9.00
C GLY A 20 8.36 0.59 -8.70
N ASN A 21 9.04 0.17 -7.64
CA ASN A 21 9.05 -1.23 -7.21
C ASN A 21 7.66 -1.73 -6.83
N ILE A 22 6.86 -0.85 -6.23
CA ILE A 22 5.47 -1.17 -5.84
C ILE A 22 4.59 -1.38 -7.08
N ILE A 23 4.77 -0.55 -8.12
CA ILE A 23 4.06 -0.76 -9.39
C ILE A 23 4.36 -2.16 -9.94
N ARG A 24 5.62 -2.57 -9.90
CA ARG A 24 6.02 -3.91 -10.34
C ARG A 24 5.36 -5.00 -9.49
N THR A 25 5.35 -4.85 -8.18
CA THR A 25 4.67 -5.77 -7.27
C THR A 25 3.18 -5.86 -7.59
N CYS A 26 2.53 -4.73 -7.84
CA CYS A 26 1.12 -4.69 -8.22
C CYS A 26 0.88 -5.44 -9.54
N ALA A 27 1.76 -5.27 -10.52
CA ALA A 27 1.66 -6.00 -11.78
C ALA A 27 1.77 -7.51 -11.56
N CYS A 28 2.73 -7.92 -10.73
CA CYS A 28 2.98 -9.35 -10.45
C CYS A 28 1.86 -10.00 -9.64
N THR A 29 1.11 -9.23 -8.87
CA THR A 29 0.08 -9.76 -7.96
C THR A 29 -1.35 -9.50 -8.41
N GLY A 30 -1.53 -8.84 -9.55
CA GLY A 30 -2.88 -8.47 -10.01
C GLY A 30 -3.56 -7.46 -9.10
N SER A 31 -2.79 -6.54 -8.52
CA SER A 31 -3.28 -5.52 -7.59
C SER A 31 -3.38 -4.16 -8.28
N GLU A 32 -4.33 -3.35 -7.83
CA GLU A 32 -4.43 -1.95 -8.24
C GLU A 32 -3.61 -1.07 -7.30
N LEU A 33 -3.18 0.09 -7.81
CA LEU A 33 -2.41 1.07 -7.05
C LEU A 33 -3.19 2.37 -6.93
N PHE A 34 -3.28 2.88 -5.71
CA PHE A 34 -3.92 4.16 -5.39
C PHE A 34 -2.87 5.07 -4.78
N LEU A 35 -2.70 6.26 -5.38
CA LEU A 35 -1.77 7.27 -4.88
C LEU A 35 -2.58 8.44 -4.33
N VAL A 36 -2.39 8.72 -3.05
CA VAL A 36 -3.19 9.71 -2.32
C VAL A 36 -2.31 10.87 -1.87
N GLY A 37 -2.81 12.07 -2.08
CA GLY A 37 -2.15 13.29 -1.63
C GLY A 37 -1.03 13.72 -2.54
N ARG A 38 -0.11 14.53 -1.98
CA ARG A 38 1.01 15.10 -2.71
C ARG A 38 2.15 14.10 -2.83
N LEU A 39 2.61 13.88 -4.06
CA LEU A 39 3.76 13.00 -4.29
C LEU A 39 5.07 13.80 -4.16
N GLY A 40 6.10 13.16 -3.61
CA GLY A 40 7.44 13.75 -3.52
C GLY A 40 8.24 13.69 -4.82
N PHE A 41 7.60 13.33 -5.93
CA PHE A 41 8.24 13.15 -7.24
C PHE A 41 7.21 13.36 -8.35
N ILE A 42 7.71 13.39 -9.60
CA ILE A 42 6.85 13.51 -10.78
C ILE A 42 6.51 12.10 -11.29
N LEU A 43 5.19 11.81 -11.37
CA LEU A 43 4.71 10.53 -11.89
C LEU A 43 4.39 10.69 -13.38
N ASP A 44 5.38 10.37 -14.23
CA ASP A 44 5.20 10.32 -15.68
C ASP A 44 6.01 9.15 -16.26
N ASP A 45 5.77 8.85 -17.54
CA ASP A 45 6.41 7.71 -18.21
C ASP A 45 7.94 7.81 -18.20
N LYS A 46 8.47 9.01 -18.37
CA LYS A 46 9.91 9.24 -18.41
C LYS A 46 10.57 8.90 -17.07
N HIS A 47 9.96 9.37 -15.97
CA HIS A 47 10.49 9.10 -14.62
C HIS A 47 10.33 7.64 -14.23
N LEU A 48 9.23 7.01 -14.61
CA LEU A 48 9.00 5.59 -14.36
C LEU A 48 10.00 4.72 -15.11
N LYS A 49 10.32 5.06 -16.35
CA LYS A 49 11.35 4.34 -17.14
C LYS A 49 12.73 4.45 -16.51
N ARG A 50 13.06 5.60 -15.92
CA ARG A 50 14.32 5.78 -15.19
C ARG A 50 14.44 4.85 -13.99
N CYS A 51 13.31 4.47 -13.39
CA CYS A 51 13.26 3.52 -12.29
C CYS A 51 13.27 2.06 -12.77
N GLY A 52 13.48 1.83 -14.08
CA GLY A 52 13.52 0.48 -14.66
C GLY A 52 12.16 -0.17 -14.82
N LEU A 53 11.10 0.63 -14.97
CA LEU A 53 9.74 0.11 -14.93
C LEU A 53 9.04 0.26 -16.27
N ASP A 54 8.86 -0.87 -16.92
CA ASP A 54 8.02 -1.01 -18.10
C ASP A 54 6.64 -1.58 -17.75
N TYR A 55 6.30 -1.62 -16.44
CA TYR A 55 5.09 -2.32 -15.95
C TYR A 55 3.91 -1.41 -15.67
N HIS A 56 4.05 -0.10 -15.85
CA HIS A 56 2.97 0.85 -15.53
C HIS A 56 1.71 0.63 -16.38
N ASP A 57 1.85 0.10 -17.59
CA ASP A 57 0.71 -0.20 -18.46
C ASP A 57 -0.10 -1.40 -17.99
N ALA A 58 0.50 -2.28 -17.16
CA ALA A 58 -0.15 -3.46 -16.61
C ALA A 58 -0.88 -3.20 -15.29
N VAL A 59 -0.72 -2.01 -14.73
CA VAL A 59 -1.29 -1.64 -13.44
C VAL A 59 -2.19 -0.43 -13.59
N ASN A 60 -3.38 -0.52 -13.04
CA ASN A 60 -4.30 0.61 -12.99
C ASN A 60 -3.87 1.50 -11.81
N ILE A 61 -3.46 2.73 -12.12
CA ILE A 61 -3.02 3.71 -11.10
C ILE A 61 -4.07 4.79 -11.00
N ARG A 62 -4.64 4.95 -9.80
CA ARG A 62 -5.66 5.96 -9.52
C ARG A 62 -5.12 7.00 -8.55
N ARG A 63 -5.54 8.25 -8.74
CA ARG A 63 -5.11 9.39 -7.94
C ARG A 63 -6.26 9.94 -7.12
N TYR A 64 -5.99 10.23 -5.83
CA TYR A 64 -6.94 10.89 -4.92
C TYR A 64 -6.21 12.03 -4.21
N ASN A 65 -6.92 13.13 -3.95
CA ASN A 65 -6.33 14.26 -3.23
C ASN A 65 -6.23 13.98 -1.72
N GLU A 66 -7.26 13.34 -1.17
CA GLU A 66 -7.37 13.07 0.26
C GLU A 66 -7.72 11.60 0.49
N ILE A 67 -7.21 11.03 1.58
CA ILE A 67 -7.56 9.64 1.95
C ILE A 67 -9.07 9.51 2.22
N ASP A 68 -9.69 10.54 2.77
CA ASP A 68 -11.13 10.52 3.05
C ASP A 68 -11.97 10.38 1.78
N ASP A 69 -11.52 10.91 0.66
CA ASP A 69 -12.20 10.74 -0.63
C ASP A 69 -12.22 9.28 -1.05
N LEU A 70 -11.12 8.59 -0.83
CA LEU A 70 -11.01 7.16 -1.12
C LEU A 70 -11.92 6.34 -0.22
N LEU A 71 -11.92 6.63 1.07
CA LEU A 71 -12.77 5.94 2.05
C LEU A 71 -14.25 6.11 1.73
N LYS A 72 -14.66 7.29 1.29
CA LYS A 72 -16.04 7.59 0.91
C LYS A 72 -16.48 6.84 -0.34
N GLU A 73 -15.55 6.66 -1.29
CA GLU A 73 -15.86 5.95 -2.53
C GLU A 73 -16.02 4.45 -2.31
N TYR A 74 -15.35 3.89 -1.31
CA TYR A 74 -15.40 2.47 -0.99
C TYR A 74 -15.85 2.22 0.45
N PRO A 75 -17.08 2.63 0.81
CA PRO A 75 -17.54 2.60 2.22
C PRO A 75 -17.73 1.19 2.78
N ASN A 76 -17.86 0.19 1.93
CA ASN A 76 -18.10 -1.19 2.35
C ASN A 76 -16.83 -2.07 2.24
N SER A 77 -15.70 -1.48 1.87
CA SER A 77 -14.44 -2.20 1.75
C SER A 77 -13.69 -2.21 3.08
N ASN A 78 -12.82 -3.20 3.25
CA ASN A 78 -11.94 -3.27 4.41
C ASN A 78 -10.64 -2.55 4.10
N PHE A 79 -10.21 -1.68 5.01
CA PHE A 79 -8.96 -0.96 4.92
C PHE A 79 -8.07 -1.34 6.10
N TYR A 80 -6.84 -1.73 5.84
CA TYR A 80 -5.83 -2.01 6.87
C TYR A 80 -4.70 -1.01 6.73
N TYR A 81 -4.34 -0.37 7.84
CA TYR A 81 -3.37 0.72 7.89
C TYR A 81 -2.06 0.22 8.48
N PHE A 82 -1.04 0.13 7.67
CA PHE A 82 0.26 -0.41 8.07
C PHE A 82 1.09 0.68 8.75
N THR A 83 1.53 0.41 9.96
CA THR A 83 2.29 1.35 10.79
C THR A 83 3.19 0.60 11.76
N THR A 84 4.35 1.18 12.04
CA THR A 84 5.26 0.62 13.06
C THR A 84 4.75 0.82 14.47
N LYS A 85 3.70 1.62 14.65
CA LYS A 85 3.16 2.00 15.97
C LYS A 85 2.12 1.04 16.51
N SER A 86 1.55 0.18 15.69
CA SER A 86 0.54 -0.79 16.12
C SER A 86 1.20 -2.03 16.74
N ASP A 87 0.52 -2.66 17.68
CA ASP A 87 0.93 -3.96 18.26
C ASP A 87 0.20 -5.12 17.60
N LYS A 88 -0.80 -4.85 16.77
CA LYS A 88 -1.53 -5.90 16.07
C LYS A 88 -0.71 -6.37 14.88
N VAL A 89 -0.20 -7.60 14.96
CA VAL A 89 0.59 -8.18 13.87
C VAL A 89 -0.28 -8.43 12.65
N TYR A 90 0.19 -8.04 11.48
CA TYR A 90 -0.57 -8.10 10.23
C TYR A 90 -1.03 -9.52 9.88
N THR A 91 -0.31 -10.55 10.29
CA THR A 91 -0.68 -11.95 10.02
C THR A 91 -1.88 -12.41 10.84
N LYS A 92 -2.29 -11.65 11.86
CA LYS A 92 -3.43 -11.98 12.72
C LYS A 92 -4.77 -11.47 12.18
N VAL A 93 -4.73 -10.60 11.17
CA VAL A 93 -5.98 -10.16 10.54
C VAL A 93 -6.34 -11.12 9.40
N ASN A 94 -7.63 -11.20 9.10
CA ASN A 94 -8.15 -12.07 8.05
C ASN A 94 -8.35 -11.25 6.78
N PHE A 95 -7.35 -11.24 5.92
CA PHE A 95 -7.45 -10.54 4.65
C PHE A 95 -8.44 -11.23 3.72
N LYS A 96 -9.14 -10.41 2.94
CA LYS A 96 -10.06 -10.89 1.92
C LYS A 96 -9.72 -10.25 0.58
N LYS A 97 -9.96 -10.96 -0.49
CA LYS A 97 -9.77 -10.44 -1.85
C LYS A 97 -10.54 -9.12 -1.99
N GLY A 98 -9.88 -8.08 -2.50
CA GLY A 98 -10.46 -6.76 -2.63
C GLY A 98 -10.16 -5.81 -1.47
N ASP A 99 -9.52 -6.28 -0.42
CA ASP A 99 -9.13 -5.42 0.70
C ASP A 99 -8.11 -4.37 0.27
N PHE A 100 -8.10 -3.25 0.99
CA PHE A 100 -7.17 -2.14 0.78
C PHE A 100 -6.07 -2.20 1.83
N LEU A 101 -4.82 -2.19 1.37
CA LEU A 101 -3.63 -2.18 2.22
C LEU A 101 -2.99 -0.78 2.10
N VAL A 102 -3.03 -0.02 3.18
CA VAL A 102 -2.67 1.41 3.19
C VAL A 102 -1.34 1.63 3.87
N PHE A 103 -0.44 2.35 3.18
CA PHE A 103 0.91 2.64 3.67
C PHE A 103 1.15 4.15 3.62
N GLY A 104 1.91 4.66 4.59
CA GLY A 104 2.26 6.06 4.66
C GLY A 104 3.60 6.41 4.03
N ARG A 105 4.07 7.62 4.29
CA ARG A 105 5.34 8.14 3.80
C ARG A 105 6.51 7.29 4.30
N GLU A 106 7.58 7.27 3.51
CA GLU A 106 8.81 6.56 3.89
C GLU A 106 9.41 7.13 5.19
N THR A 107 9.32 8.43 5.41
CA THR A 107 9.91 9.09 6.58
C THR A 107 9.03 9.07 7.81
N LYS A 108 7.75 9.40 7.66
CA LYS A 108 6.85 9.64 8.81
C LYS A 108 5.70 8.65 8.93
N GLY A 109 5.49 7.79 7.93
CA GLY A 109 4.34 6.90 7.90
C GLY A 109 3.03 7.66 7.72
N LEU A 110 1.94 7.09 8.20
CA LEU A 110 0.61 7.70 8.15
C LEU A 110 0.49 8.77 9.25
N PRO A 111 -0.28 9.84 9.00
CA PRO A 111 -0.51 10.87 10.02
C PRO A 111 -1.08 10.29 11.31
N GLU A 112 -0.60 10.77 12.46
CA GLU A 112 -1.02 10.24 13.76
C GLU A 112 -2.51 10.39 14.04
N ASP A 113 -3.07 11.55 13.74
CA ASP A 113 -4.50 11.78 13.95
C ASP A 113 -5.35 10.82 13.12
N PHE A 114 -4.94 10.56 11.89
CA PHE A 114 -5.59 9.61 11.03
C PHE A 114 -5.51 8.19 11.60
N LEU A 115 -4.34 7.77 12.05
CA LEU A 115 -4.14 6.45 12.66
C LEU A 115 -5.00 6.27 13.90
N HIS A 116 -5.06 7.28 14.77
CA HIS A 116 -5.89 7.21 15.99
C HIS A 116 -7.37 7.05 15.66
N ALA A 117 -7.85 7.73 14.63
CA ALA A 117 -9.24 7.63 14.20
C ALA A 117 -9.57 6.25 13.59
N HIS A 118 -8.55 5.52 13.11
CA HIS A 118 -8.71 4.22 12.45
C HIS A 118 -7.89 3.10 13.12
N TRP A 119 -7.63 3.27 14.42
CA TRP A 119 -6.72 2.39 15.16
C TRP A 119 -7.12 0.91 15.15
N ASP A 120 -8.41 0.62 15.10
CA ASP A 120 -8.90 -0.75 15.09
C ASP A 120 -8.36 -1.56 13.90
N ASN A 121 -8.06 -0.90 12.80
CA ASN A 121 -7.53 -1.54 11.58
C ASN A 121 -6.05 -1.22 11.34
N ALA A 122 -5.38 -0.65 12.34
CA ALA A 122 -3.93 -0.43 12.27
C ALA A 122 -3.20 -1.73 12.56
N VAL A 123 -2.25 -2.08 11.70
CA VAL A 123 -1.49 -3.33 11.80
C VAL A 123 -0.01 -3.06 11.61
N THR A 124 0.82 -3.99 12.08
CA THR A 124 2.26 -3.84 11.98
C THR A 124 2.91 -5.10 11.39
N ILE A 125 4.00 -4.89 10.66
CA ILE A 125 4.91 -5.97 10.27
C ILE A 125 5.97 -6.04 11.37
N PRO A 126 6.14 -7.20 12.04
CA PRO A 126 7.08 -7.30 13.15
C PRO A 126 8.51 -7.00 12.72
N MET A 127 9.24 -6.31 13.59
CA MET A 127 10.66 -6.02 13.40
C MET A 127 11.39 -6.34 14.67
N LYS A 128 12.68 -6.63 14.53
CA LYS A 128 13.56 -6.79 15.68
C LYS A 128 13.62 -5.48 16.47
N GLU A 129 13.61 -5.56 17.78
CA GLU A 129 13.69 -4.41 18.66
C GLU A 129 14.90 -3.53 18.32
N GLY A 130 14.71 -2.22 18.36
CA GLY A 130 15.73 -1.23 18.06
C GLY A 130 15.78 -0.79 16.60
N GLN A 131 15.05 -1.45 15.71
CA GLN A 131 14.97 -1.04 14.31
C GLN A 131 13.87 -0.01 14.11
N ARG A 132 14.02 0.88 13.11
CA ARG A 132 13.09 1.99 12.88
C ARG A 132 11.93 1.61 11.96
N SER A 133 12.24 1.08 10.80
CA SER A 133 11.23 0.73 9.80
C SER A 133 11.85 -0.15 8.71
N LEU A 134 10.99 -0.87 8.01
CA LEU A 134 11.35 -1.57 6.78
C LEU A 134 11.22 -0.60 5.60
N ASN A 135 11.97 -0.85 4.54
CA ASN A 135 11.77 -0.14 3.28
C ASN A 135 10.32 -0.26 2.83
N LEU A 136 9.74 0.84 2.32
CA LEU A 136 8.32 0.87 1.95
C LEU A 136 7.97 -0.19 0.91
N SER A 137 8.75 -0.32 -0.16
CA SER A 137 8.44 -1.29 -1.21
C SER A 137 8.52 -2.72 -0.70
N ASN A 138 9.45 -3.00 0.21
CA ASN A 138 9.54 -4.30 0.86
C ASN A 138 8.33 -4.57 1.73
N SER A 139 7.88 -3.57 2.50
CA SER A 139 6.69 -3.69 3.35
C SER A 139 5.45 -4.03 2.53
N VAL A 140 5.27 -3.36 1.39
CA VAL A 140 4.14 -3.63 0.50
C VAL A 140 4.19 -5.06 -0.03
N ALA A 141 5.36 -5.50 -0.49
CA ALA A 141 5.52 -6.86 -1.01
C ALA A 141 5.24 -7.91 0.06
N ILE A 142 5.77 -7.73 1.25
CA ILE A 142 5.53 -8.63 2.39
C ILE A 142 4.03 -8.72 2.69
N ALA A 143 3.36 -7.57 2.78
CA ALA A 143 1.95 -7.50 3.15
C ALA A 143 1.05 -8.13 2.09
N VAL A 144 1.24 -7.79 0.82
CA VAL A 144 0.39 -8.29 -0.25
C VAL A 144 0.56 -9.80 -0.44
N TYR A 145 1.79 -10.33 -0.32
CA TYR A 145 2.00 -11.77 -0.44
C TYR A 145 1.45 -12.55 0.75
N GLU A 146 1.40 -11.98 1.94
CA GLU A 146 0.68 -12.61 3.06
C GLU A 146 -0.83 -12.66 2.77
N ALA A 147 -1.39 -11.59 2.23
CA ALA A 147 -2.80 -11.56 1.86
C ALA A 147 -3.12 -12.60 0.78
N ILE A 148 -2.23 -12.73 -0.22
CA ILE A 148 -2.34 -13.75 -1.27
C ILE A 148 -2.31 -15.15 -0.65
N ARG A 149 -1.38 -15.39 0.27
CA ARG A 149 -1.27 -16.69 0.95
C ARG A 149 -2.56 -17.02 1.70
N GLN A 150 -3.10 -16.07 2.46
CA GLN A 150 -4.31 -16.30 3.24
C GLN A 150 -5.53 -16.61 2.35
N CYS A 151 -5.64 -15.90 1.24
CA CYS A 151 -6.79 -16.04 0.34
C CYS A 151 -6.60 -17.15 -0.70
N GLU A 152 -5.42 -17.80 -0.73
CA GLU A 152 -5.09 -18.85 -1.70
C GLU A 152 -5.29 -18.39 -3.14
N VAL A 153 -4.92 -17.13 -3.42
CA VAL A 153 -5.06 -16.55 -4.76
C VAL A 153 -4.08 -17.22 -5.72
N LEU A 154 -4.59 -17.63 -6.86
CA LEU A 154 -3.76 -18.13 -7.95
C LEU A 154 -3.34 -16.96 -8.83
N LEU A 155 -2.04 -16.80 -9.05
CA LEU A 155 -1.46 -15.71 -9.83
C LEU A 155 -1.17 -16.15 -11.25
#